data_b447718758704599fe5079a930b5aeac
#
_entry.id   b447718758704599fe5079a930b5aeac
#
_cell.length_a   1.000
_cell.length_b   1.000
_cell.length_c   1.000
_cell.angle_alpha   90.00
_cell.angle_beta   90.00
_cell.angle_gamma   90.00
#
_symmetry.space_group_name_H-M   'P 1'
#
loop_
_entity.id
_entity.type
_entity.pdbx_description
1 polymer ?
#
loop_
_entity_poly.entity_id
_entity_poly.type
_entity_poly.pdbx_seq_one_letter_code
_entity_poly.pdbx_strand_id
1 'polypeptide(L)'
;MNIGEASRQSAVSAKMIRHYETLGLLPQVPRTESGYRQYDDATVHTLRFIRRARDLGFGLPEIETLIGLWRNRRRSSKDVKRIATEHAADLQRRIDEMRAMQRTLQHLAHCCHGDDRPDCPILDDLAGGRSA
;
A
#
# COMPACT_ATOMS: atom_id res chain seq x y z
N MET A 1 -7.65 -5.33 -25.21
CA MET A 1 -7.03 -6.56 -24.70
C MET A 1 -7.89 -7.18 -23.60
N ASN A 2 -7.72 -8.46 -23.34
CA ASN A 2 -8.42 -9.12 -22.24
C ASN A 2 -7.73 -8.85 -20.90
N ILE A 3 -8.35 -9.31 -19.80
CA ILE A 3 -7.83 -9.07 -18.45
C ILE A 3 -6.45 -9.72 -18.22
N GLY A 4 -6.18 -10.89 -18.83
CA GLY A 4 -4.89 -11.55 -18.73
C GLY A 4 -3.77 -10.71 -19.34
N GLU A 5 -4.02 -10.12 -20.48
CA GLU A 5 -3.07 -9.23 -21.14
C GLU A 5 -2.88 -7.93 -20.35
N ALA A 6 -3.96 -7.33 -19.87
CA ALA A 6 -3.89 -6.14 -19.03
C ALA A 6 -3.09 -6.42 -17.76
N SER A 7 -3.28 -7.59 -17.15
CA SER A 7 -2.50 -8.04 -15.98
C SER A 7 -1.01 -8.12 -16.29
N ARG A 8 -0.65 -8.75 -17.42
CA ARG A 8 0.76 -8.87 -17.82
C ARG A 8 1.40 -7.52 -18.05
N GLN A 9 0.72 -6.61 -18.75
CA GLN A 9 1.27 -5.31 -19.09
C GLN A 9 1.35 -4.36 -17.90
N SER A 10 0.41 -4.44 -16.97
CA SER A 10 0.37 -3.56 -15.79
C SER A 10 1.12 -4.13 -14.60
N ALA A 11 1.39 -5.43 -14.58
CA ALA A 11 1.89 -6.19 -13.45
C ALA A 11 0.94 -6.14 -12.24
N VAL A 12 -0.34 -5.95 -12.49
CA VAL A 12 -1.42 -6.01 -11.49
C VAL A 12 -2.19 -7.29 -11.72
N SER A 13 -2.47 -8.07 -10.68
CA SER A 13 -3.19 -9.33 -10.82
C SER A 13 -4.61 -9.12 -11.36
N ALA A 14 -5.13 -10.11 -12.07
CA ALA A 14 -6.51 -10.06 -12.58
C ALA A 14 -7.52 -9.81 -11.46
N LYS A 15 -7.31 -10.43 -10.29
CA LYS A 15 -8.15 -10.24 -9.11
C LYS A 15 -8.17 -8.77 -8.68
N MET A 16 -7.01 -8.13 -8.61
CA MET A 16 -6.91 -6.74 -8.21
C MET A 16 -7.46 -5.80 -9.28
N ILE A 17 -7.30 -6.12 -10.56
CA ILE A 17 -7.91 -5.34 -11.64
C ILE A 17 -9.43 -5.30 -11.48
N ARG A 18 -10.05 -6.45 -11.22
CA ARG A 18 -11.50 -6.54 -10.99
C ARG A 18 -11.90 -5.71 -9.76
N HIS A 19 -11.11 -5.78 -8.71
CA HIS A 19 -11.35 -5.03 -7.48
C HIS A 19 -11.32 -3.52 -7.74
N TYR A 20 -10.30 -3.03 -8.43
CA TYR A 20 -10.18 -1.61 -8.77
C TYR A 20 -11.29 -1.14 -9.70
N GLU A 21 -11.71 -1.98 -10.62
CA GLU A 21 -12.86 -1.71 -11.49
C GLU A 21 -14.14 -1.55 -10.66
N THR A 22 -14.37 -2.45 -9.71
CA THR A 22 -15.50 -2.41 -8.78
C THR A 22 -15.51 -1.12 -7.95
N LEU A 23 -14.34 -0.64 -7.55
CA LEU A 23 -14.20 0.60 -6.78
C LEU A 23 -14.34 1.87 -7.64
N GLY A 24 -14.47 1.73 -8.95
CA GLY A 24 -14.59 2.88 -9.85
C GLY A 24 -13.29 3.62 -10.11
N LEU A 25 -12.13 3.01 -9.80
CA LEU A 25 -10.83 3.63 -10.00
C LEU A 25 -10.36 3.59 -11.45
N LEU A 26 -10.90 2.69 -12.25
CA LEU A 26 -10.54 2.55 -13.65
C LEU A 26 -11.51 3.32 -14.56
N PRO A 27 -11.06 3.78 -15.74
CA PRO A 27 -11.98 4.28 -16.76
C PRO A 27 -13.01 3.20 -17.06
N GLN A 28 -14.19 3.62 -17.50
CA GLN A 28 -15.24 2.66 -17.88
C GLN A 28 -14.68 1.67 -18.90
N VAL A 29 -14.77 0.38 -18.57
CA VAL A 29 -14.26 -0.69 -19.43
C VAL A 29 -15.37 -1.16 -20.33
N PRO A 30 -15.26 -0.97 -21.67
CA PRO A 30 -16.27 -1.51 -22.60
C PRO A 30 -16.22 -3.03 -22.63
N ARG A 31 -17.32 -3.63 -23.00
CA ARG A 31 -17.43 -5.09 -23.20
C ARG A 31 -17.65 -5.40 -24.67
N THR A 32 -17.15 -6.54 -25.10
CA THR A 32 -17.46 -7.06 -26.43
C THR A 32 -18.93 -7.49 -26.51
N GLU A 33 -19.43 -7.76 -27.70
CA GLU A 33 -20.76 -8.30 -27.90
C GLU A 33 -20.99 -9.61 -27.14
N SER A 34 -19.91 -10.37 -26.92
CA SER A 34 -19.94 -11.62 -26.15
C SER A 34 -19.92 -11.39 -24.64
N GLY A 35 -19.90 -10.15 -24.17
CA GLY A 35 -19.90 -9.81 -22.76
C GLY A 35 -18.52 -9.79 -22.09
N TYR A 36 -17.43 -9.98 -22.84
CA TYR A 36 -16.08 -9.94 -22.30
C TYR A 36 -15.56 -8.51 -22.19
N ARG A 37 -14.83 -8.22 -21.12
CA ARG A 37 -14.21 -6.92 -20.91
C ARG A 37 -13.08 -6.68 -21.90
N GLN A 38 -13.03 -5.47 -22.45
CA GLN A 38 -11.95 -5.00 -23.30
C GLN A 38 -11.20 -3.88 -22.60
N TYR A 39 -9.95 -4.16 -22.24
CA TYR A 39 -9.07 -3.18 -21.60
C TYR A 39 -8.22 -2.51 -22.66
N ASP A 40 -8.00 -1.20 -22.51
CA ASP A 40 -7.19 -0.42 -23.42
C ASP A 40 -5.89 0.07 -22.76
N ASP A 41 -5.08 0.81 -23.52
CA ASP A 41 -3.82 1.35 -23.02
C ASP A 41 -4.04 2.34 -21.88
N ALA A 42 -5.12 3.13 -21.93
CA ALA A 42 -5.45 4.07 -20.87
C ALA A 42 -5.70 3.34 -19.55
N THR A 43 -6.38 2.20 -19.60
CA THR A 43 -6.61 1.36 -18.42
C THR A 43 -5.30 0.82 -17.88
N VAL A 44 -4.41 0.33 -18.75
CA VAL A 44 -3.10 -0.16 -18.33
C VAL A 44 -2.27 0.95 -17.68
N HIS A 45 -2.29 2.16 -18.22
CA HIS A 45 -1.62 3.31 -17.62
C HIS A 45 -2.15 3.61 -16.22
N THR A 46 -3.48 3.58 -16.06
CA THR A 46 -4.11 3.78 -14.75
C THR A 46 -3.70 2.69 -13.76
N LEU A 47 -3.66 1.44 -14.20
CA LEU A 47 -3.24 0.32 -13.35
C LEU A 47 -1.78 0.45 -12.91
N ARG A 48 -0.89 0.88 -13.80
CA ARG A 48 0.51 1.14 -13.45
C ARG A 48 0.63 2.27 -12.44
N PHE A 49 -0.17 3.30 -12.59
CA PHE A 49 -0.23 4.41 -11.63
C PHE A 49 -0.65 3.91 -10.24
N ILE A 50 -1.72 3.13 -10.18
CA ILE A 50 -2.22 2.55 -8.92
C ILE A 50 -1.15 1.68 -8.27
N ARG A 51 -0.52 0.80 -9.05
CA ARG A 51 0.53 -0.08 -8.56
C ARG A 51 1.69 0.73 -7.96
N ARG A 52 2.17 1.76 -8.66
CA ARG A 52 3.27 2.58 -8.17
C ARG A 52 2.90 3.31 -6.88
N ALA A 53 1.70 3.86 -6.81
CA ALA A 53 1.21 4.54 -5.62
C ALA A 53 1.09 3.58 -4.43
N ARG A 54 0.63 2.35 -4.68
CA ARG A 54 0.58 1.30 -3.65
C ARG A 54 1.98 0.94 -3.16
N ASP A 55 2.93 0.80 -4.07
CA ASP A 55 4.33 0.51 -3.72
C ASP A 55 4.94 1.59 -2.83
N LEU A 56 4.49 2.83 -2.99
CA LEU A 56 4.91 3.95 -2.15
C LEU A 56 4.11 4.07 -0.85
N GLY A 57 3.19 3.14 -0.60
CA GLY A 57 2.47 3.06 0.66
C GLY A 57 1.18 3.86 0.73
N PHE A 58 0.71 4.45 -0.37
CA PHE A 58 -0.57 5.14 -0.37
C PHE A 58 -1.73 4.15 -0.22
N GLY A 59 -2.73 4.53 0.58
CA GLY A 59 -3.97 3.78 0.69
C GLY A 59 -4.92 4.07 -0.47
N LEU A 60 -5.92 3.23 -0.66
CA LEU A 60 -6.85 3.38 -1.78
C LEU A 60 -7.60 4.73 -1.80
N PRO A 61 -8.07 5.28 -0.66
CA PRO A 61 -8.70 6.61 -0.68
C PRO A 61 -7.76 7.71 -1.18
N GLU A 62 -6.50 7.66 -0.80
CA GLU A 62 -5.48 8.62 -1.25
C GLU A 62 -5.18 8.44 -2.74
N ILE A 63 -5.13 7.20 -3.22
CA ILE A 63 -4.91 6.89 -4.63
C ILE A 63 -6.06 7.43 -5.47
N GLU A 64 -7.29 7.31 -5.00
CA GLU A 64 -8.46 7.88 -5.67
C GLU A 64 -8.31 9.39 -5.85
N THR A 65 -7.89 10.09 -4.80
CA THR A 65 -7.61 11.53 -4.85
C THR A 65 -6.50 11.85 -5.85
N LEU A 66 -5.41 11.07 -5.84
CA LEU A 66 -4.29 11.26 -6.76
C LEU A 66 -4.69 11.03 -8.21
N ILE A 67 -5.51 10.03 -8.49
CA ILE A 67 -6.04 9.77 -9.84
C ILE A 67 -6.88 10.96 -10.31
N GLY A 68 -7.73 11.50 -9.44
CA GLY A 68 -8.53 12.67 -9.75
C GLY A 68 -7.67 13.88 -10.11
N LEU A 69 -6.62 14.13 -9.35
CA LEU A 69 -5.66 15.21 -9.63
C LEU A 69 -4.88 14.94 -10.92
N TRP A 70 -4.48 13.72 -11.16
CA TRP A 70 -3.75 13.35 -12.38
C TRP A 70 -4.57 13.60 -13.64
N ARG A 71 -5.86 13.31 -13.60
CA ARG A 71 -6.78 13.52 -14.72
C ARG A 71 -7.20 14.98 -14.89
N ASN A 72 -7.04 15.80 -13.88
CA ASN A 72 -7.40 17.21 -13.91
C ASN A 72 -6.23 18.04 -14.45
N ARG A 73 -6.35 18.46 -15.72
CA ARG A 73 -5.31 19.27 -16.39
C ARG A 73 -5.17 20.69 -15.82
N ARG A 74 -6.15 21.14 -15.02
CA ARG A 74 -6.11 22.45 -14.37
C ARG A 74 -5.58 22.37 -12.94
N ARG A 75 -5.11 21.20 -12.53
CA ARG A 75 -4.59 21.00 -11.17
C ARG A 75 -3.37 21.88 -10.91
N SER A 76 -3.21 22.28 -9.66
CA SER A 76 -1.97 22.84 -9.17
C SER A 76 -1.04 21.73 -8.70
N SER A 77 0.23 21.80 -9.08
CA SER A 77 1.25 20.88 -8.55
C SER A 77 1.45 21.06 -7.04
N LYS A 78 1.01 22.20 -6.50
CA LYS A 78 1.04 22.49 -5.07
C LYS A 78 0.23 21.46 -4.27
N ASP A 79 -0.96 21.06 -4.76
CA ASP A 79 -1.79 20.07 -4.07
C ASP A 79 -1.14 18.68 -4.08
N VAL A 80 -0.55 18.30 -5.21
CA VAL A 80 0.17 17.02 -5.32
C VAL A 80 1.38 16.99 -4.39
N LYS A 81 2.14 18.09 -4.36
CA LYS A 81 3.30 18.23 -3.47
C LYS A 81 2.90 18.13 -2.00
N ARG A 82 1.78 18.74 -1.62
CA ARG A 82 1.26 18.67 -0.25
C ARG A 82 0.93 17.21 0.14
N ILE A 83 0.25 16.48 -0.72
CA ILE A 83 -0.09 15.08 -0.48
C ILE A 83 1.18 14.24 -0.31
N ALA A 84 2.15 14.41 -1.19
CA ALA A 84 3.42 13.67 -1.11
C ALA A 84 4.19 14.01 0.17
N THR A 85 4.22 15.29 0.56
CA THR A 85 4.92 15.74 1.76
C THR A 85 4.26 15.19 3.03
N GLU A 86 2.95 15.22 3.10
CA GLU A 86 2.20 14.67 4.23
C GLU A 86 2.40 13.16 4.35
N HIS A 87 2.43 12.45 3.21
CA HIS A 87 2.66 11.01 3.20
C HIS A 87 4.08 10.67 3.65
N ALA A 88 5.08 11.42 3.20
CA ALA A 88 6.46 11.25 3.64
C ALA A 88 6.59 11.46 5.16
N ALA A 89 5.90 12.46 5.71
CA ALA A 89 5.88 12.70 7.16
C ALA A 89 5.21 11.54 7.91
N ASP A 90 4.14 10.99 7.37
CA ASP A 90 3.46 9.82 7.95
C ASP A 90 4.37 8.59 7.94
N LEU A 91 5.10 8.36 6.85
CA LEU A 91 6.10 7.30 6.78
C LEU A 91 7.19 7.47 7.82
N GLN A 92 7.64 8.71 8.06
CA GLN A 92 8.64 8.98 9.09
C GLN A 92 8.11 8.59 10.49
N ARG A 93 6.87 8.91 10.80
CA ARG A 93 6.25 8.47 12.06
C ARG A 93 6.25 6.95 12.19
N ARG A 94 5.90 6.24 11.12
CA ARG A 94 5.89 4.76 11.12
C ARG A 94 7.29 4.19 11.28
N ILE A 95 8.29 4.81 10.66
CA ILE A 95 9.69 4.42 10.83
C ILE A 95 10.11 4.57 12.29
N ASP A 96 9.78 5.70 12.91
CA ASP A 96 10.12 5.97 14.31
C ASP A 96 9.44 4.97 15.25
N GLU A 97 8.17 4.66 15.01
CA GLU A 97 7.44 3.65 15.77
C GLU A 97 8.05 2.26 15.61
N MET A 98 8.41 1.87 14.39
CA MET A 98 9.06 0.58 14.13
C MET A 98 10.43 0.48 14.81
N ARG A 99 11.19 1.57 14.80
CA ARG A 99 12.47 1.63 15.50
C ARG A 99 12.30 1.48 17.02
N ALA A 100 11.25 2.07 17.57
CA ALA A 100 10.94 1.91 18.99
C ALA A 100 10.59 0.45 19.32
N MET A 101 9.78 -0.20 18.48
CA MET A 101 9.47 -1.62 18.61
C MET A 101 10.74 -2.47 18.55
N GLN A 102 11.60 -2.17 17.58
CA GLN A 102 12.86 -2.88 17.39
C GLN A 102 13.76 -2.75 18.62
N ARG A 103 13.90 -1.54 19.16
CA ARG A 103 14.70 -1.32 20.37
C ARG A 103 14.17 -2.08 21.56
N THR A 104 12.84 -2.11 21.72
CA THR A 104 12.20 -2.87 22.80
C THR A 104 12.54 -4.36 22.69
N LEU A 105 12.38 -4.92 21.49
CA LEU A 105 12.68 -6.34 21.27
C LEU A 105 14.17 -6.65 21.44
N GLN A 106 15.04 -5.79 20.96
CA GLN A 106 16.48 -5.96 21.14
C GLN A 106 16.88 -5.91 22.59
N HIS A 107 16.29 -5.01 23.37
CA HIS A 107 16.52 -4.93 24.81
C HIS A 107 16.05 -6.19 25.52
N LEU A 108 14.83 -6.65 25.23
CA LEU A 108 14.30 -7.87 25.83
C LEU A 108 15.14 -9.09 25.47
N ALA A 109 15.57 -9.18 24.20
CA ALA A 109 16.43 -10.26 23.74
C ALA A 109 17.80 -10.24 24.43
N HIS A 110 18.36 -9.05 24.65
CA HIS A 110 19.63 -8.87 25.36
C HIS A 110 19.52 -9.34 26.82
N CYS A 111 18.37 -9.07 27.44
CA CYS A 111 18.12 -9.50 28.83
C CYS A 111 17.78 -11.00 28.97
N CYS A 112 17.42 -11.65 27.85
CA CYS A 112 17.14 -13.08 27.81
C CYS A 112 18.44 -13.86 27.58
N HIS A 113 18.69 -14.86 28.40
CA HIS A 113 19.93 -15.66 28.30
C HIS A 113 19.90 -16.68 27.16
N GLY A 114 18.71 -16.99 26.61
CA GLY A 114 18.57 -17.93 25.49
C GLY A 114 19.00 -19.36 25.86
N ASP A 115 18.87 -19.76 27.12
CA ASP A 115 19.22 -21.09 27.60
C ASP A 115 17.96 -21.91 27.95
N ASP A 116 18.16 -23.07 28.56
CA ASP A 116 17.09 -24.01 28.92
C ASP A 116 16.24 -23.57 30.12
N ARG A 117 16.56 -22.43 30.74
CA ARG A 117 15.79 -21.92 31.89
C ARG A 117 14.45 -21.35 31.42
N PRO A 118 13.38 -21.53 32.21
CA PRO A 118 12.07 -21.04 31.85
C PRO A 118 11.93 -19.50 31.92
N ASP A 119 12.84 -18.83 32.60
CA ASP A 119 12.81 -17.38 32.78
C ASP A 119 13.03 -16.68 31.44
N CYS A 120 12.03 -15.89 30.99
CA CYS A 120 12.10 -15.23 29.72
C CYS A 120 11.48 -13.84 29.83
N PRO A 121 12.30 -12.77 29.90
CA PRO A 121 11.79 -11.42 29.95
C PRO A 121 10.88 -11.07 28.76
N ILE A 122 11.10 -11.68 27.59
CA ILE A 122 10.26 -11.46 26.41
C ILE A 122 8.84 -11.95 26.68
N LEU A 123 8.70 -13.18 27.15
CA LEU A 123 7.38 -13.75 27.46
C LEU A 123 6.69 -13.02 28.60
N ASP A 124 7.46 -12.59 29.60
CA ASP A 124 6.94 -11.84 30.75
C ASP A 124 6.38 -10.49 30.28
N ASP A 125 7.10 -9.79 29.39
CA ASP A 125 6.65 -8.52 28.85
C ASP A 125 5.37 -8.70 28.02
N LEU A 126 5.35 -9.70 27.14
CA LEU A 126 4.18 -9.98 26.30
C LEU A 126 2.96 -10.40 27.11
N ALA A 127 3.18 -11.04 28.26
CA ALA A 127 2.11 -11.44 29.17
C ALA A 127 1.58 -10.28 30.03
N GLY A 128 2.12 -9.06 29.85
CA GLY A 128 1.71 -7.88 30.59
C GLY A 128 2.42 -7.70 31.93
N GLY A 129 3.40 -8.58 32.25
CA GLY A 129 4.26 -8.39 33.39
C GLY A 129 5.29 -7.32 33.11
N ARG A 130 5.23 -6.21 33.86
CA ARG A 130 6.25 -5.18 33.74
C ARG A 130 7.41 -5.53 34.63
N SER A 131 8.56 -5.77 34.03
CA SER A 131 9.80 -5.66 34.79
C SER A 131 9.99 -4.15 35.12
N ALA A 132 9.81 -3.83 36.35
CA ALA A 132 10.09 -2.50 36.81
C ALA A 132 11.58 -2.15 36.63
#